data_8e5c6c01c16ef49830c1b626cef8564d
#
_entry.id   8e5c6c01c16ef49830c1b626cef8564d
#
_cell.length_a   1.000
_cell.length_b   1.000
_cell.length_c   1.000
_cell.angle_alpha   90.00
_cell.angle_beta   90.00
_cell.angle_gamma   90.00
#
_symmetry.space_group_name_H-M   'P 1'
#
loop_
_entity.id
_entity.type
_entity.pdbx_description
1 polymer ?
#
loop_
_entity_poly.entity_id
_entity_poly.type
_entity_poly.pdbx_seq_one_letter_code
_entity_poly.pdbx_strand_id
1 'polypeptide(L)'
;MKKLFSLIATLLILALAIWIGRLLWIHYMDTPWTRDGRVRADVINVAADVSGVVIDVPVKDNQPVKKGDLLMQIDPEHYQLAVKQAEAMVASRKATWEMRKVNANRRKDMDALVISAESREDASNVATSAQADYQLAVAQLEAAQLNLQRTKVLAAVDGYVTNLNVHRGDYARIGEAKMAVVDMNSFWVYGFFEETKLPHVKVGDKADMQLMSGETLKGHVESISRGIYDRDNPESRELIADVNPTFNWVRLAQRVPVRIHIDEVPDGVLLAAGITCTVVVNNGL
;
A
#
# COMPACT_ATOMS: atom_id res chain seq x y z
N MET A 1 -23.06 -13.20 72.11
CA MET A 1 -23.67 -12.79 70.87
C MET A 1 -22.91 -11.65 70.16
N LYS A 2 -22.58 -10.51 70.80
CA LYS A 2 -21.85 -9.38 70.16
C LYS A 2 -20.47 -9.76 69.60
N LYS A 3 -19.67 -10.60 70.30
CA LYS A 3 -18.35 -11.05 69.80
C LYS A 3 -18.45 -11.97 68.55
N LEU A 4 -19.46 -12.82 68.47
CA LEU A 4 -19.69 -13.72 67.34
C LEU A 4 -20.15 -12.91 66.12
N PHE A 5 -21.01 -11.93 66.31
CA PHE A 5 -21.45 -11.02 65.25
C PHE A 5 -20.29 -10.17 64.69
N SER A 6 -19.44 -9.64 65.59
CA SER A 6 -18.23 -8.92 65.17
C SER A 6 -17.27 -9.81 64.37
N LEU A 7 -17.10 -11.06 64.76
CA LEU A 7 -16.23 -12.02 64.06
C LEU A 7 -16.77 -12.39 62.69
N ILE A 8 -18.09 -12.58 62.56
CA ILE A 8 -18.76 -12.82 61.26
C ILE A 8 -18.65 -11.57 60.36
N ALA A 9 -18.84 -10.38 60.90
CA ALA A 9 -18.72 -9.13 60.15
C ALA A 9 -17.29 -8.92 59.61
N THR A 10 -16.26 -9.19 60.44
CA THR A 10 -14.86 -9.09 59.98
C THR A 10 -14.52 -10.13 58.91
N LEU A 11 -15.01 -11.36 59.02
CA LEU A 11 -14.84 -12.39 57.97
C LEU A 11 -15.50 -12.01 56.67
N LEU A 12 -16.71 -11.43 56.73
CA LEU A 12 -17.41 -10.94 55.53
C LEU A 12 -16.63 -9.80 54.82
N ILE A 13 -16.12 -8.84 55.63
CA ILE A 13 -15.31 -7.74 55.06
C ILE A 13 -14.02 -8.28 54.44
N LEU A 14 -13.35 -9.25 55.07
CA LEU A 14 -12.15 -9.89 54.57
C LEU A 14 -12.44 -10.65 53.27
N ALA A 15 -13.52 -11.42 53.21
CA ALA A 15 -13.94 -12.13 52.01
C ALA A 15 -14.26 -11.16 50.85
N LEU A 16 -14.93 -10.04 51.14
CA LEU A 16 -15.20 -8.99 50.15
C LEU A 16 -13.91 -8.34 49.65
N ALA A 17 -12.97 -8.05 50.56
CA ALA A 17 -11.67 -7.46 50.19
C ALA A 17 -10.85 -8.41 49.31
N ILE A 18 -10.82 -9.70 49.60
CA ILE A 18 -10.16 -10.71 48.78
C ILE A 18 -10.85 -10.82 47.43
N TRP A 19 -12.15 -10.81 47.36
CA TRP A 19 -12.93 -10.86 46.11
C TRP A 19 -12.65 -9.65 45.22
N ILE A 20 -12.70 -8.43 45.77
CA ILE A 20 -12.35 -7.19 45.07
C ILE A 20 -10.88 -7.22 44.63
N GLY A 21 -9.97 -7.63 45.51
CA GLY A 21 -8.54 -7.77 45.17
C GLY A 21 -8.31 -8.73 44.00
N ARG A 22 -9.03 -9.85 43.95
CA ARG A 22 -8.97 -10.82 42.86
C ARG A 22 -9.53 -10.23 41.53
N LEU A 23 -10.65 -9.50 41.59
CA LEU A 23 -11.21 -8.82 40.43
C LEU A 23 -10.23 -7.78 39.83
N LEU A 24 -9.61 -6.98 40.70
CA LEU A 24 -8.60 -6.01 40.32
C LEU A 24 -7.38 -6.70 39.69
N TRP A 25 -6.94 -7.82 40.32
CA TRP A 25 -5.81 -8.59 39.80
C TRP A 25 -6.09 -9.10 38.37
N ILE A 26 -7.23 -9.74 38.13
CA ILE A 26 -7.64 -10.22 36.82
C ILE A 26 -7.71 -9.07 35.83
N HIS A 27 -8.31 -7.95 36.21
CA HIS A 27 -8.47 -6.80 35.31
C HIS A 27 -7.14 -6.17 34.90
N TYR A 28 -6.17 -6.02 35.83
CA TYR A 28 -4.91 -5.34 35.53
C TYR A 28 -3.80 -6.26 35.01
N MET A 29 -3.79 -7.52 35.44
CA MET A 29 -2.71 -8.46 35.10
C MET A 29 -3.07 -9.41 33.98
N ASP A 30 -4.29 -9.94 33.98
CA ASP A 30 -4.67 -11.01 33.03
C ASP A 30 -5.35 -10.47 31.77
N THR A 31 -6.05 -9.33 31.85
CA THR A 31 -6.68 -8.74 30.65
C THR A 31 -5.62 -8.12 29.75
N PRO A 32 -5.50 -8.58 28.49
CA PRO A 32 -4.54 -8.01 27.55
C PRO A 32 -5.03 -6.64 27.05
N TRP A 33 -4.44 -5.59 27.59
CA TRP A 33 -4.71 -4.23 27.17
C TRP A 33 -3.41 -3.43 26.97
N THR A 34 -3.48 -2.41 26.12
CA THR A 34 -2.38 -1.48 25.89
C THR A 34 -2.90 -0.07 25.62
N ARG A 35 -2.18 0.95 26.11
CA ARG A 35 -2.42 2.37 25.77
C ARG A 35 -1.66 2.82 24.53
N ASP A 36 -0.75 1.99 24.04
CA ASP A 36 0.04 2.29 22.86
C ASP A 36 -0.59 1.61 21.63
N GLY A 37 -1.82 2.00 21.33
CA GLY A 37 -2.49 1.68 20.07
C GLY A 37 -2.32 2.82 19.09
N ARG A 38 -2.08 2.52 17.81
CA ARG A 38 -1.95 3.51 16.74
C ARG A 38 -2.77 3.11 15.54
N VAL A 39 -3.63 4.02 15.12
CA VAL A 39 -4.34 3.87 13.85
C VAL A 39 -3.36 4.04 12.70
N ARG A 40 -3.43 3.14 11.75
CA ARG A 40 -2.64 3.14 10.52
C ARG A 40 -3.57 3.03 9.32
N ALA A 41 -3.08 3.44 8.18
CA ALA A 41 -3.71 3.25 6.89
C ALA A 41 -2.63 3.05 5.83
N ASP A 42 -2.99 2.48 4.70
CA ASP A 42 -2.10 2.43 3.55
C ASP A 42 -1.96 3.83 2.95
N VAL A 43 -0.71 4.27 2.84
CA VAL A 43 -0.36 5.56 2.26
C VAL A 43 0.33 5.30 0.93
N ILE A 44 -0.37 5.66 -0.14
CA ILE A 44 0.10 5.45 -1.51
C ILE A 44 0.84 6.70 -1.97
N ASN A 45 2.13 6.58 -2.17
CA ASN A 45 2.94 7.64 -2.72
C ASN A 45 2.62 7.83 -4.22
N VAL A 46 2.20 9.01 -4.60
CA VAL A 46 1.87 9.37 -5.96
C VAL A 46 3.09 9.98 -6.63
N ALA A 47 3.65 9.25 -7.56
CA ALA A 47 4.78 9.66 -8.39
C ALA A 47 4.36 9.74 -9.85
N ALA A 48 5.06 10.55 -10.63
CA ALA A 48 4.87 10.60 -12.08
C ALA A 48 5.56 9.41 -12.76
N ASP A 49 4.89 8.81 -13.74
CA ASP A 49 5.46 7.77 -14.59
C ASP A 49 6.21 8.34 -15.82
N VAL A 50 6.01 9.63 -16.09
CA VAL A 50 6.68 10.37 -17.16
C VAL A 50 7.17 11.72 -16.65
N SER A 51 8.26 12.24 -17.20
CA SER A 51 8.84 13.51 -16.75
C SER A 51 8.29 14.68 -17.56
N GLY A 52 8.15 15.84 -16.92
CA GLY A 52 7.76 17.07 -17.61
C GLY A 52 7.30 18.16 -16.66
N VAL A 53 6.94 19.30 -17.21
CA VAL A 53 6.41 20.43 -16.44
C VAL A 53 4.98 20.14 -16.04
N VAL A 54 4.64 20.38 -14.79
CA VAL A 54 3.28 20.24 -14.26
C VAL A 54 2.48 21.49 -14.69
N ILE A 55 1.45 21.28 -15.51
CA ILE A 55 0.61 22.36 -16.03
C ILE A 55 -0.65 22.59 -15.21
N ASP A 56 -1.09 21.58 -14.48
CA ASP A 56 -2.28 21.66 -13.63
C ASP A 56 -2.21 20.73 -12.42
N VAL A 57 -2.78 21.17 -11.27
CA VAL A 57 -2.94 20.41 -10.03
C VAL A 57 -4.33 20.74 -9.50
N PRO A 58 -5.36 20.00 -9.91
CA PRO A 58 -6.76 20.34 -9.58
C PRO A 58 -7.17 19.99 -8.15
N VAL A 59 -6.31 19.29 -7.40
CA VAL A 59 -6.59 18.85 -6.03
C VAL A 59 -5.92 19.73 -4.99
N LYS A 60 -6.46 19.71 -3.76
CA LYS A 60 -5.92 20.39 -2.58
C LYS A 60 -5.51 19.37 -1.54
N ASP A 61 -4.63 19.80 -0.64
CA ASP A 61 -4.26 18.98 0.52
C ASP A 61 -5.49 18.66 1.38
N ASN A 62 -5.58 17.43 1.89
CA ASN A 62 -6.71 16.89 2.64
C ASN A 62 -8.04 16.78 1.86
N GLN A 63 -8.03 16.93 0.54
CA GLN A 63 -9.21 16.76 -0.29
C GLN A 63 -9.53 15.27 -0.49
N PRO A 64 -10.82 14.85 -0.33
CA PRO A 64 -11.24 13.50 -0.72
C PRO A 64 -11.20 13.35 -2.24
N VAL A 65 -10.68 12.21 -2.70
CA VAL A 65 -10.60 11.83 -4.12
C VAL A 65 -11.08 10.39 -4.31
N LYS A 66 -11.59 10.11 -5.49
CA LYS A 66 -11.97 8.77 -5.92
C LYS A 66 -10.92 8.19 -6.86
N LYS A 67 -10.86 6.89 -6.90
CA LYS A 67 -10.03 6.18 -7.88
C LYS A 67 -10.34 6.67 -9.30
N GLY A 68 -9.29 7.11 -10.01
CA GLY A 68 -9.41 7.66 -11.37
C GLY A 68 -9.51 9.19 -11.42
N ASP A 69 -9.66 9.88 -10.30
CA ASP A 69 -9.64 11.35 -10.28
C ASP A 69 -8.26 11.88 -10.66
N LEU A 70 -8.24 12.99 -11.39
CA LEU A 70 -6.99 13.64 -11.82
C LEU A 70 -6.33 14.35 -10.63
N LEU A 71 -5.11 13.94 -10.32
CA LEU A 71 -4.30 14.54 -9.24
C LEU A 71 -3.36 15.61 -9.74
N MET A 72 -2.68 15.35 -10.85
CA MET A 72 -1.86 16.34 -11.54
C MET A 72 -1.77 16.03 -13.03
N GLN A 73 -1.54 17.07 -13.83
CA GLN A 73 -1.37 16.99 -15.27
C GLN A 73 0.03 17.47 -15.66
N ILE A 74 0.78 16.61 -16.31
CA ILE A 74 2.07 16.95 -16.93
C ILE A 74 1.80 17.44 -18.35
N ASP A 75 2.64 18.35 -18.86
CA ASP A 75 2.53 18.91 -20.18
C ASP A 75 2.51 17.79 -21.25
N PRO A 76 1.41 17.62 -22.00
CA PRO A 76 1.26 16.54 -22.96
C PRO A 76 1.84 16.86 -24.36
N GLU A 77 2.28 18.10 -24.64
CA GLU A 77 2.61 18.53 -26.00
C GLU A 77 3.71 17.66 -26.63
N HIS A 78 4.81 17.43 -25.92
CA HIS A 78 5.90 16.58 -26.39
C HIS A 78 5.43 15.13 -26.65
N TYR A 79 4.58 14.60 -25.80
CA TYR A 79 4.04 13.25 -25.91
C TYR A 79 3.03 13.12 -27.04
N GLN A 80 2.23 14.17 -27.32
CA GLN A 80 1.34 14.22 -28.49
C GLN A 80 2.13 14.24 -29.81
N LEU A 81 3.24 14.96 -29.85
CA LEU A 81 4.13 14.95 -31.00
C LEU A 81 4.76 13.57 -31.21
N ALA A 82 5.18 12.90 -30.17
CA ALA A 82 5.71 11.53 -30.22
C ALA A 82 4.67 10.54 -30.78
N VAL A 83 3.41 10.65 -30.34
CA VAL A 83 2.30 9.83 -30.90
C VAL A 83 2.14 10.09 -32.41
N LYS A 84 2.07 11.35 -32.84
CA LYS A 84 1.95 11.70 -34.28
C LYS A 84 3.12 11.17 -35.11
N GLN A 85 4.33 11.21 -34.59
CA GLN A 85 5.51 10.64 -35.25
C GLN A 85 5.39 9.12 -35.40
N ALA A 86 4.97 8.44 -34.33
CA ALA A 86 4.78 6.99 -34.34
C ALA A 86 3.65 6.57 -35.28
N GLU A 87 2.55 7.32 -35.37
CA GLU A 87 1.45 7.11 -36.33
C GLU A 87 1.94 7.19 -37.77
N ALA A 88 2.75 8.21 -38.10
CA ALA A 88 3.34 8.37 -39.42
C ALA A 88 4.29 7.20 -39.76
N MET A 89 5.05 6.71 -38.78
CA MET A 89 5.92 5.55 -38.96
C MET A 89 5.11 4.28 -39.24
N VAL A 90 4.04 4.04 -38.47
CA VAL A 90 3.12 2.91 -38.70
C VAL A 90 2.55 2.96 -40.11
N ALA A 91 2.07 4.13 -40.58
CA ALA A 91 1.53 4.29 -41.95
C ALA A 91 2.59 3.97 -43.00
N SER A 92 3.83 4.45 -42.86
CA SER A 92 4.94 4.19 -43.76
C SER A 92 5.32 2.71 -43.82
N ARG A 93 5.47 2.05 -42.66
CA ARG A 93 5.83 0.63 -42.58
C ARG A 93 4.72 -0.27 -43.12
N LYS A 94 3.46 0.09 -42.82
CA LYS A 94 2.30 -0.61 -43.34
C LYS A 94 2.28 -0.58 -44.88
N ALA A 95 2.47 0.58 -45.51
CA ALA A 95 2.52 0.72 -46.98
C ALA A 95 3.67 -0.11 -47.57
N THR A 96 4.84 -0.12 -46.94
CA THR A 96 5.96 -0.93 -47.36
C THR A 96 5.64 -2.42 -47.29
N TRP A 97 5.08 -2.88 -46.15
CA TRP A 97 4.69 -4.28 -46.00
C TRP A 97 3.64 -4.71 -47.00
N GLU A 98 2.58 -3.92 -47.22
CA GLU A 98 1.54 -4.20 -48.22
C GLU A 98 2.13 -4.34 -49.61
N MET A 99 3.02 -3.42 -50.03
CA MET A 99 3.73 -3.48 -51.31
C MET A 99 4.55 -4.78 -51.44
N ARG A 100 5.33 -5.15 -50.41
CA ARG A 100 6.16 -6.37 -50.41
C ARG A 100 5.32 -7.64 -50.44
N LYS A 101 4.21 -7.67 -49.68
CA LYS A 101 3.23 -8.75 -49.64
C LYS A 101 2.61 -8.98 -51.04
N VAL A 102 2.19 -7.91 -51.74
CA VAL A 102 1.64 -8.00 -53.10
C VAL A 102 2.69 -8.54 -54.05
N ASN A 103 3.95 -8.07 -53.94
CA ASN A 103 5.05 -8.56 -54.80
C ASN A 103 5.36 -10.03 -54.53
N ALA A 104 5.38 -10.48 -53.28
CA ALA A 104 5.60 -11.88 -52.91
C ALA A 104 4.48 -12.78 -53.45
N ASN A 105 3.20 -12.39 -53.28
CA ASN A 105 2.06 -13.11 -53.83
C ASN A 105 2.12 -13.21 -55.35
N ARG A 106 2.41 -12.09 -56.03
CA ARG A 106 2.55 -12.10 -57.52
C ARG A 106 3.64 -13.07 -57.98
N ARG A 107 4.80 -13.13 -57.30
CA ARG A 107 5.87 -14.07 -57.64
C ARG A 107 5.52 -15.51 -57.29
N LYS A 108 4.72 -15.75 -56.26
CA LYS A 108 4.23 -17.08 -55.90
C LYS A 108 3.30 -17.66 -57.00
N ASP A 109 2.47 -16.81 -57.60
CA ASP A 109 1.49 -17.22 -58.61
C ASP A 109 2.07 -17.34 -60.03
N MET A 110 3.35 -16.92 -60.23
CA MET A 110 4.04 -17.09 -61.52
C MET A 110 4.53 -18.51 -61.73
N ASP A 111 4.60 -18.96 -63.03
CA ASP A 111 5.10 -20.27 -63.39
C ASP A 111 6.56 -20.49 -62.96
N ALA A 112 6.87 -21.74 -62.58
CA ALA A 112 8.22 -22.16 -62.17
C ALA A 112 9.26 -22.05 -63.29
N LEU A 113 8.82 -22.01 -64.54
CA LEU A 113 9.67 -21.79 -65.70
C LEU A 113 10.10 -20.33 -65.87
N VAL A 114 9.39 -19.38 -65.24
CA VAL A 114 9.65 -17.95 -65.32
C VAL A 114 10.44 -17.41 -64.14
N ILE A 115 10.25 -17.97 -62.95
CA ILE A 115 10.89 -17.50 -61.72
C ILE A 115 11.50 -18.67 -60.94
N SER A 116 12.76 -18.52 -60.50
CA SER A 116 13.45 -19.50 -59.65
C SER A 116 12.78 -19.65 -58.28
N ALA A 117 12.91 -20.83 -57.66
CA ALA A 117 12.46 -21.09 -56.31
C ALA A 117 13.10 -20.13 -55.29
N GLU A 118 14.40 -19.83 -55.43
CA GLU A 118 15.16 -18.88 -54.65
C GLU A 118 14.52 -17.47 -54.68
N SER A 119 14.17 -16.97 -55.87
CA SER A 119 13.56 -15.62 -56.04
C SER A 119 12.15 -15.54 -55.41
N ARG A 120 11.42 -16.65 -55.30
CA ARG A 120 10.13 -16.71 -54.57
C ARG A 120 10.35 -16.69 -53.07
N GLU A 121 11.31 -17.47 -52.59
CA GLU A 121 11.70 -17.52 -51.18
C GLU A 121 12.21 -16.16 -50.69
N ASP A 122 13.10 -15.51 -51.44
CA ASP A 122 13.57 -14.16 -51.17
C ASP A 122 12.43 -13.15 -51.04
N ALA A 123 11.48 -13.16 -51.99
CA ALA A 123 10.34 -12.26 -51.95
C ALA A 123 9.45 -12.50 -50.72
N SER A 124 9.27 -13.78 -50.34
CA SER A 124 8.54 -14.18 -49.10
C SER A 124 9.26 -13.69 -47.88
N ASN A 125 10.57 -13.90 -47.80
CA ASN A 125 11.40 -13.48 -46.64
C ASN A 125 11.40 -11.95 -46.49
N VAL A 126 11.50 -11.21 -47.60
CA VAL A 126 11.41 -9.75 -47.59
C VAL A 126 10.02 -9.26 -47.15
N ALA A 127 8.94 -9.94 -47.55
CA ALA A 127 7.59 -9.60 -47.09
C ALA A 127 7.41 -9.89 -45.60
N THR A 128 7.97 -11.01 -45.09
CA THR A 128 7.95 -11.38 -43.68
C THR A 128 8.76 -10.38 -42.84
N SER A 129 9.94 -9.96 -43.31
CA SER A 129 10.74 -8.93 -42.67
C SER A 129 10.00 -7.58 -42.61
N ALA A 130 9.36 -7.17 -43.70
CA ALA A 130 8.57 -5.94 -43.74
C ALA A 130 7.34 -6.01 -42.78
N GLN A 131 6.76 -7.20 -42.60
CA GLN A 131 5.70 -7.42 -41.61
C GLN A 131 6.21 -7.22 -40.18
N ALA A 132 7.38 -7.75 -39.86
CA ALA A 132 8.00 -7.57 -38.56
C ALA A 132 8.32 -6.08 -38.30
N ASP A 133 8.81 -5.35 -39.30
CA ASP A 133 9.06 -3.91 -39.20
C ASP A 133 7.76 -3.12 -38.96
N TYR A 134 6.66 -3.52 -39.58
CA TYR A 134 5.34 -2.92 -39.33
C TYR A 134 4.86 -3.19 -37.90
N GLN A 135 5.01 -4.43 -37.42
CA GLN A 135 4.64 -4.78 -36.01
C GLN A 135 5.46 -4.02 -34.99
N LEU A 136 6.76 -3.83 -35.28
CA LEU A 136 7.63 -3.01 -34.42
C LEU A 136 7.13 -1.55 -34.36
N ALA A 137 6.75 -0.98 -35.48
CA ALA A 137 6.20 0.39 -35.55
C ALA A 137 4.86 0.50 -34.74
N VAL A 138 4.01 -0.52 -34.83
CA VAL A 138 2.76 -0.58 -34.01
C VAL A 138 3.07 -0.58 -32.52
N ALA A 139 4.01 -1.40 -32.08
CA ALA A 139 4.43 -1.44 -30.68
C ALA A 139 5.03 -0.10 -30.19
N GLN A 140 5.77 0.59 -31.08
CA GLN A 140 6.28 1.94 -30.77
C GLN A 140 5.16 2.97 -30.62
N LEU A 141 4.10 2.87 -31.45
CA LEU A 141 2.91 3.72 -31.33
C LEU A 141 2.18 3.47 -29.99
N GLU A 142 1.99 2.21 -29.62
CA GLU A 142 1.37 1.84 -28.33
C GLU A 142 2.18 2.39 -27.14
N ALA A 143 3.49 2.32 -27.19
CA ALA A 143 4.36 2.88 -26.16
C ALA A 143 4.25 4.41 -26.09
N ALA A 144 4.17 5.11 -27.22
CA ALA A 144 3.98 6.56 -27.26
C ALA A 144 2.61 6.97 -26.71
N GLN A 145 1.55 6.24 -27.05
CA GLN A 145 0.20 6.45 -26.52
C GLN A 145 0.12 6.22 -25.01
N LEU A 146 0.77 5.19 -24.49
CA LEU A 146 0.85 4.92 -23.06
C LEU A 146 1.56 6.06 -22.32
N ASN A 147 2.66 6.57 -22.86
CA ASN A 147 3.36 7.71 -22.28
C ASN A 147 2.49 8.98 -22.27
N LEU A 148 1.72 9.22 -23.34
CA LEU A 148 0.75 10.32 -23.37
C LEU A 148 -0.35 10.13 -22.33
N GLN A 149 -0.88 8.94 -22.15
CA GLN A 149 -1.83 8.64 -21.08
C GLN A 149 -1.26 8.94 -19.69
N ARG A 150 0.01 8.56 -19.45
CA ARG A 150 0.71 8.74 -18.18
C ARG A 150 1.04 10.19 -17.84
N THR A 151 0.83 11.14 -18.78
CA THR A 151 0.88 12.57 -18.45
C THR A 151 -0.24 12.99 -17.49
N LYS A 152 -1.33 12.22 -17.43
CA LYS A 152 -2.41 12.35 -16.46
C LYS A 152 -2.12 11.43 -15.28
N VAL A 153 -1.74 11.99 -14.16
CA VAL A 153 -1.53 11.24 -12.93
C VAL A 153 -2.85 11.16 -12.18
N LEU A 154 -3.36 9.94 -12.05
CA LEU A 154 -4.68 9.66 -11.50
C LEU A 154 -4.56 9.01 -10.12
N ALA A 155 -5.59 9.19 -9.28
CA ALA A 155 -5.71 8.49 -8.00
C ALA A 155 -5.86 6.97 -8.21
N ALA A 156 -5.02 6.19 -7.55
CA ALA A 156 -5.05 4.73 -7.63
C ALA A 156 -6.17 4.10 -6.77
N VAL A 157 -6.59 4.79 -5.72
CA VAL A 157 -7.58 4.37 -4.72
C VAL A 157 -8.49 5.53 -4.32
N ASP A 158 -9.60 5.19 -3.65
CA ASP A 158 -10.44 6.17 -2.96
C ASP A 158 -9.78 6.59 -1.65
N GLY A 159 -9.64 7.89 -1.40
CA GLY A 159 -8.93 8.32 -0.20
C GLY A 159 -8.80 9.83 -0.07
N TYR A 160 -7.84 10.24 0.74
CA TYR A 160 -7.54 11.66 0.99
C TYR A 160 -6.14 12.01 0.51
N VAL A 161 -6.03 13.08 -0.27
CA VAL A 161 -4.73 13.63 -0.68
C VAL A 161 -4.00 14.16 0.56
N THR A 162 -2.72 13.88 0.69
CA THR A 162 -1.86 14.40 1.77
C THR A 162 -0.46 14.69 1.26
N ASN A 163 0.25 15.56 1.96
CA ASN A 163 1.60 15.98 1.62
C ASN A 163 1.70 16.49 0.16
N LEU A 164 0.75 17.30 -0.25
CA LEU A 164 0.76 17.93 -1.58
C LEU A 164 1.95 18.89 -1.71
N ASN A 165 3.03 18.41 -2.31
CA ASN A 165 4.27 19.16 -2.50
C ASN A 165 4.58 19.32 -4.00
N VAL A 166 3.59 19.78 -4.76
CA VAL A 166 3.72 20.09 -6.18
C VAL A 166 2.82 21.24 -6.54
N HIS A 167 3.34 22.13 -7.39
CA HIS A 167 2.64 23.32 -7.86
C HIS A 167 2.69 23.38 -9.38
N ARG A 168 1.77 24.11 -9.95
CA ARG A 168 1.80 24.43 -11.37
C ARG A 168 3.10 25.16 -11.73
N GLY A 169 3.81 24.67 -12.73
CA GLY A 169 5.14 25.14 -13.14
C GLY A 169 6.31 24.31 -12.59
N ASP A 170 6.09 23.45 -11.61
CA ASP A 170 7.12 22.52 -11.13
C ASP A 170 7.46 21.48 -12.19
N TYR A 171 8.66 20.91 -12.06
CA TYR A 171 9.08 19.81 -12.92
C TYR A 171 8.94 18.47 -12.18
N ALA A 172 8.10 17.58 -12.70
CA ALA A 172 7.95 16.22 -12.22
C ALA A 172 9.00 15.30 -12.85
N ARG A 173 9.66 14.48 -12.01
CA ARG A 173 10.58 13.43 -12.46
C ARG A 173 9.95 12.06 -12.22
N ILE A 174 10.31 11.11 -13.11
CA ILE A 174 9.85 9.72 -12.99
C ILE A 174 10.23 9.15 -11.62
N GLY A 175 9.27 8.54 -10.91
CA GLY A 175 9.47 7.89 -9.63
C GLY A 175 9.59 8.82 -8.42
N GLU A 176 9.61 10.14 -8.61
CA GLU A 176 9.64 11.11 -7.52
C GLU A 176 8.22 11.36 -6.99
N ALA A 177 7.97 10.94 -5.73
CA ALA A 177 6.68 11.18 -5.09
C ALA A 177 6.49 12.69 -4.83
N LYS A 178 5.35 13.22 -5.28
CA LYS A 178 4.98 14.64 -5.15
C LYS A 178 3.82 14.88 -4.19
N MET A 179 3.05 13.84 -3.91
CA MET A 179 1.96 13.83 -2.95
C MET A 179 1.71 12.38 -2.52
N ALA A 180 0.83 12.16 -1.56
CA ALA A 180 0.37 10.84 -1.20
C ALA A 180 -1.16 10.81 -1.11
N VAL A 181 -1.74 9.61 -1.24
CA VAL A 181 -3.17 9.36 -1.00
C VAL A 181 -3.28 8.33 0.11
N VAL A 182 -3.98 8.69 1.19
CA VAL A 182 -4.32 7.79 2.28
C VAL A 182 -5.58 7.03 1.87
N ASP A 183 -5.49 5.71 1.73
CA ASP A 183 -6.62 4.87 1.37
C ASP A 183 -7.65 4.84 2.51
N MET A 184 -8.87 5.32 2.23
CA MET A 184 -9.96 5.40 3.21
C MET A 184 -10.50 4.03 3.64
N ASN A 185 -10.24 2.97 2.88
CA ASN A 185 -10.73 1.62 3.15
C ASN A 185 -9.69 0.72 3.81
N SER A 186 -8.50 1.23 4.08
CA SER A 186 -7.35 0.43 4.55
C SER A 186 -7.00 0.64 6.02
N PHE A 187 -7.84 1.29 6.80
CA PHE A 187 -7.52 1.58 8.20
C PHE A 187 -7.46 0.32 9.06
N TRP A 188 -6.43 0.24 9.90
CA TRP A 188 -6.26 -0.76 10.95
C TRP A 188 -5.63 -0.14 12.19
N VAL A 189 -5.57 -0.88 13.28
CA VAL A 189 -4.85 -0.47 14.50
C VAL A 189 -3.69 -1.40 14.78
N TYR A 190 -2.52 -0.84 15.08
CA TYR A 190 -1.45 -1.57 15.74
C TYR A 190 -1.53 -1.32 17.25
N GLY A 191 -1.84 -2.37 18.02
CA GLY A 191 -1.68 -2.38 19.46
C GLY A 191 -0.30 -2.91 19.83
N PHE A 192 0.50 -2.15 20.59
CA PHE A 192 1.82 -2.57 21.05
C PHE A 192 1.69 -3.19 22.44
N PHE A 193 1.56 -4.52 22.49
CA PHE A 193 1.39 -5.28 23.72
C PHE A 193 2.73 -5.68 24.32
N GLU A 194 2.82 -5.70 25.64
CA GLU A 194 3.97 -6.28 26.35
C GLU A 194 4.03 -7.79 26.09
N GLU A 195 5.25 -8.32 25.96
CA GLU A 195 5.51 -9.74 25.71
C GLU A 195 4.79 -10.64 26.73
N THR A 196 4.69 -10.20 27.99
CA THR A 196 4.02 -10.90 29.06
C THR A 196 2.50 -11.09 28.86
N LYS A 197 1.86 -10.22 28.06
CA LYS A 197 0.43 -10.26 27.75
C LYS A 197 0.08 -11.05 26.50
N LEU A 198 1.06 -11.32 25.63
CA LEU A 198 0.84 -12.03 24.37
C LEU A 198 0.25 -13.43 24.50
N PRO A 199 0.56 -14.25 25.54
CA PRO A 199 -0.06 -15.55 25.69
C PRO A 199 -1.60 -15.51 25.80
N HIS A 200 -2.15 -14.35 26.17
CA HIS A 200 -3.58 -14.11 26.31
C HIS A 200 -4.23 -13.48 25.08
N VAL A 201 -3.47 -13.24 24.00
CA VAL A 201 -3.95 -12.67 22.75
C VAL A 201 -3.91 -13.71 21.65
N LYS A 202 -5.05 -13.98 21.01
CA LYS A 202 -5.15 -14.93 19.90
C LYS A 202 -5.71 -14.23 18.65
N VAL A 203 -5.32 -14.72 17.48
CA VAL A 203 -5.91 -14.28 16.23
C VAL A 203 -7.41 -14.63 16.23
N GLY A 204 -8.23 -13.65 15.86
CA GLY A 204 -9.69 -13.75 15.89
C GLY A 204 -10.35 -13.23 17.17
N ASP A 205 -9.58 -12.93 18.23
CA ASP A 205 -10.13 -12.33 19.45
C ASP A 205 -10.73 -10.95 19.16
N LYS A 206 -11.87 -10.63 19.76
CA LYS A 206 -12.49 -9.31 19.64
C LYS A 206 -11.66 -8.27 20.36
N ALA A 207 -11.59 -7.07 19.82
CA ALA A 207 -10.85 -5.97 20.38
C ALA A 207 -11.67 -4.69 20.37
N ASP A 208 -11.67 -3.99 21.50
CA ASP A 208 -12.23 -2.66 21.64
C ASP A 208 -11.08 -1.64 21.64
N MET A 209 -11.18 -0.64 20.75
CA MET A 209 -10.15 0.37 20.55
C MET A 209 -10.73 1.75 20.88
N GLN A 210 -10.46 2.23 22.08
CA GLN A 210 -10.94 3.54 22.53
C GLN A 210 -9.99 4.64 22.07
N LEU A 211 -10.49 5.54 21.23
CA LEU A 211 -9.77 6.72 20.77
C LEU A 211 -9.61 7.74 21.91
N MET A 212 -8.64 8.64 21.78
CA MET A 212 -8.46 9.73 22.76
C MET A 212 -9.62 10.74 22.75
N SER A 213 -10.39 10.79 21.68
CA SER A 213 -11.64 11.58 21.55
C SER A 213 -12.81 10.99 22.38
N GLY A 214 -12.70 9.74 22.83
CA GLY A 214 -13.69 9.05 23.67
C GLY A 214 -14.49 7.98 22.93
N GLU A 215 -14.54 8.00 21.61
CA GLU A 215 -15.25 6.99 20.82
C GLU A 215 -14.51 5.65 20.84
N THR A 216 -15.28 4.56 20.71
CA THR A 216 -14.74 3.21 20.70
C THR A 216 -14.99 2.55 19.35
N LEU A 217 -13.91 2.14 18.69
CA LEU A 217 -13.94 1.31 17.50
C LEU A 217 -14.01 -0.15 17.94
N LYS A 218 -14.70 -0.97 17.17
CA LYS A 218 -14.74 -2.42 17.37
C LYS A 218 -14.00 -3.13 16.25
N GLY A 219 -13.32 -4.21 16.60
CA GLY A 219 -12.57 -4.99 15.65
C GLY A 219 -12.15 -6.34 16.20
N HIS A 220 -11.25 -6.99 15.48
CA HIS A 220 -10.70 -8.26 15.89
C HIS A 220 -9.20 -8.32 15.60
N VAL A 221 -8.50 -9.17 16.33
CA VAL A 221 -7.06 -9.42 16.13
C VAL A 221 -6.87 -10.15 14.80
N GLU A 222 -6.25 -9.47 13.84
CA GLU A 222 -5.95 -10.01 12.51
C GLU A 222 -4.66 -10.83 12.54
N SER A 223 -3.61 -10.29 13.16
CA SER A 223 -2.31 -10.95 13.22
C SER A 223 -1.44 -10.43 14.37
N ILE A 224 -0.50 -11.27 14.79
CA ILE A 224 0.53 -10.94 15.79
C ILE A 224 1.88 -10.96 15.10
N SER A 225 2.64 -9.89 15.22
CA SER A 225 3.97 -9.79 14.60
C SER A 225 4.92 -10.84 15.17
N ARG A 226 5.62 -11.56 14.28
CA ARG A 226 6.57 -12.59 14.68
C ARG A 226 8.02 -12.14 14.68
N GLY A 227 8.26 -10.89 14.30
CA GLY A 227 9.57 -10.26 14.32
C GLY A 227 9.48 -8.83 14.81
N ILE A 228 10.35 -8.47 15.73
CA ILE A 228 10.53 -7.10 16.22
C ILE A 228 11.99 -6.74 16.01
N TYR A 229 12.24 -5.46 15.72
CA TYR A 229 13.60 -4.96 15.62
C TYR A 229 14.22 -4.93 17.04
N ASP A 230 15.33 -5.66 17.19
CA ASP A 230 16.10 -5.65 18.41
C ASP A 230 17.06 -4.44 18.41
N ARG A 231 16.81 -3.47 19.29
CA ARG A 231 17.66 -2.29 19.43
C ARG A 231 19.02 -2.60 20.02
N ASP A 232 19.10 -3.66 20.81
CA ASP A 232 20.31 -4.05 21.52
C ASP A 232 21.24 -4.90 20.63
N ASN A 233 20.73 -5.35 19.48
CA ASN A 233 21.50 -6.08 18.47
C ASN A 233 21.22 -5.51 17.06
N PRO A 234 21.70 -4.28 16.74
CA PRO A 234 21.55 -3.74 15.40
C PRO A 234 22.33 -4.63 14.41
N GLU A 235 21.71 -4.92 13.27
CA GLU A 235 22.40 -5.63 12.17
C GLU A 235 23.71 -4.92 11.86
N SER A 236 24.83 -5.57 12.17
CA SER A 236 26.16 -5.09 11.83
C SER A 236 26.30 -5.09 10.30
N ARG A 237 26.76 -3.98 9.72
CA ARG A 237 27.08 -3.88 8.28
C ARG A 237 28.14 -4.89 7.82
N GLU A 238 28.82 -5.54 8.76
CA GLU A 238 29.95 -6.45 8.51
C GLU A 238 29.57 -7.93 8.74
N LEU A 239 28.29 -8.28 8.90
CA LEU A 239 27.82 -9.66 9.14
C LEU A 239 28.44 -10.34 10.40
N ILE A 240 28.99 -9.54 11.31
CA ILE A 240 29.51 -9.98 12.61
C ILE A 240 28.52 -9.51 13.67
N ALA A 241 28.17 -10.38 14.62
CA ALA A 241 27.28 -10.02 15.73
C ALA A 241 27.92 -8.90 16.59
N ASP A 242 27.29 -7.73 16.61
CA ASP A 242 27.67 -6.65 17.50
C ASP A 242 27.03 -6.95 18.88
N VAL A 243 27.83 -7.43 19.80
CA VAL A 243 27.36 -7.74 21.16
C VAL A 243 27.55 -6.50 22.02
N ASN A 244 26.45 -5.83 22.35
CA ASN A 244 26.49 -4.73 23.31
C ASN A 244 26.80 -5.29 24.73
N PRO A 245 27.98 -4.97 25.31
CA PRO A 245 28.37 -5.51 26.63
C PRO A 245 27.64 -4.87 27.81
N THR A 246 26.68 -3.96 27.56
CA THR A 246 25.93 -3.32 28.64
C THR A 246 24.89 -4.27 29.23
N PHE A 247 25.14 -4.71 30.46
CA PHE A 247 24.20 -5.49 31.24
C PHE A 247 23.08 -4.57 31.74
N ASN A 248 21.91 -4.66 31.14
CA ASN A 248 20.75 -3.96 31.66
C ASN A 248 20.23 -4.70 32.88
N TRP A 249 20.42 -4.10 34.05
CA TRP A 249 19.99 -4.61 35.35
C TRP A 249 18.49 -5.01 35.41
N VAL A 250 17.65 -4.27 34.68
CA VAL A 250 16.22 -4.56 34.55
C VAL A 250 15.89 -4.83 33.07
N ARG A 251 15.50 -6.07 32.78
CA ARG A 251 14.94 -6.39 31.45
C ARG A 251 13.53 -5.84 31.37
N LEU A 252 13.33 -4.83 30.56
CA LEU A 252 12.00 -4.34 30.22
C LEU A 252 11.36 -5.30 29.21
N ALA A 253 10.08 -5.63 29.44
CA ALA A 253 9.32 -6.44 28.49
C ALA A 253 9.29 -5.73 27.11
N GLN A 254 9.62 -6.48 26.08
CA GLN A 254 9.54 -5.96 24.71
C GLN A 254 8.08 -5.74 24.30
N ARG A 255 7.85 -4.77 23.42
CA ARG A 255 6.52 -4.49 22.88
C ARG A 255 6.36 -5.11 21.50
N VAL A 256 5.39 -6.00 21.40
CA VAL A 256 5.09 -6.70 20.16
C VAL A 256 3.87 -6.09 19.50
N PRO A 257 3.96 -5.67 18.23
CA PRO A 257 2.82 -5.12 17.51
C PRO A 257 1.81 -6.23 17.16
N VAL A 258 0.57 -5.99 17.53
CA VAL A 258 -0.60 -6.80 17.18
C VAL A 258 -1.44 -5.98 16.21
N ARG A 259 -1.68 -6.51 15.01
CA ARG A 259 -2.54 -5.89 14.01
C ARG A 259 -3.98 -6.24 14.29
N ILE A 260 -4.82 -5.23 14.37
CA ILE A 260 -6.25 -5.33 14.66
C ILE A 260 -7.00 -4.73 13.49
N HIS A 261 -7.86 -5.54 12.88
CA HIS A 261 -8.78 -5.09 11.85
C HIS A 261 -9.93 -4.30 12.50
N ILE A 262 -10.35 -3.22 11.87
CA ILE A 262 -11.48 -2.42 12.33
C ILE A 262 -12.73 -2.94 11.61
N ASP A 263 -13.65 -3.54 12.38
CA ASP A 263 -14.90 -4.09 11.82
C ASP A 263 -16.00 -3.03 11.77
N GLU A 264 -16.03 -2.12 12.75
CA GLU A 264 -17.07 -1.12 12.89
C GLU A 264 -16.47 0.23 13.32
N VAL A 265 -16.78 1.26 12.53
CA VAL A 265 -16.45 2.65 12.83
C VAL A 265 -17.76 3.39 13.14
N PRO A 266 -17.93 3.96 14.33
CA PRO A 266 -19.12 4.76 14.65
C PRO A 266 -19.28 5.96 13.72
N ASP A 267 -20.52 6.35 13.43
CA ASP A 267 -20.81 7.51 12.61
C ASP A 267 -20.19 8.79 13.20
N GLY A 268 -19.59 9.60 12.33
CA GLY A 268 -18.97 10.87 12.72
C GLY A 268 -17.54 10.79 13.25
N VAL A 269 -16.95 9.60 13.36
CA VAL A 269 -15.54 9.43 13.75
C VAL A 269 -14.63 9.72 12.58
N LEU A 270 -13.78 10.73 12.72
CA LEU A 270 -12.72 11.03 11.77
C LEU A 270 -11.50 10.15 12.08
N LEU A 271 -11.24 9.16 11.25
CA LEU A 271 -10.00 8.38 11.34
C LEU A 271 -8.87 9.09 10.60
N ALA A 272 -7.72 9.22 11.24
CA ALA A 272 -6.49 9.67 10.61
C ALA A 272 -5.34 8.71 10.98
N ALA A 273 -4.48 8.44 10.01
CA ALA A 273 -3.29 7.64 10.27
C ALA A 273 -2.38 8.36 11.27
N GLY A 274 -1.98 7.67 12.34
CA GLY A 274 -1.13 8.22 13.39
C GLY A 274 -1.84 8.59 14.70
N ILE A 275 -3.17 8.69 14.74
CA ILE A 275 -3.89 8.91 16.00
C ILE A 275 -3.72 7.72 16.93
N THR A 276 -3.77 8.00 18.25
CA THR A 276 -3.55 7.01 19.30
C THR A 276 -4.86 6.51 19.90
N CYS A 277 -4.86 5.28 20.38
CA CYS A 277 -5.99 4.68 21.06
C CYS A 277 -5.53 3.72 22.17
N THR A 278 -6.43 3.45 23.09
CA THR A 278 -6.28 2.35 24.05
C THR A 278 -6.93 1.11 23.47
N VAL A 279 -6.22 0.00 23.45
CA VAL A 279 -6.71 -1.28 22.93
C VAL A 279 -6.92 -2.24 24.07
N VAL A 280 -8.10 -2.86 24.11
CA VAL A 280 -8.46 -3.95 25.02
C VAL A 280 -8.86 -5.15 24.19
N VAL A 281 -8.20 -6.28 24.39
CA VAL A 281 -8.56 -7.53 23.71
C VAL A 281 -9.45 -8.34 24.63
N ASN A 282 -10.63 -8.69 24.17
CA ASN A 282 -11.61 -9.47 24.91
C ASN A 282 -11.39 -10.95 24.61
N ASN A 283 -10.66 -11.64 25.47
CA ASN A 283 -10.60 -13.10 25.44
C ASN A 283 -11.98 -13.60 25.88
N GLY A 284 -12.68 -14.36 25.07
CA GLY A 284 -13.96 -14.94 25.43
C GLY A 284 -13.86 -15.91 26.64
N LEU A 285 -13.38 -15.37 27.81
CA LEU A 285 -13.40 -16.03 29.11
C LEU A 285 -14.71 -15.76 29.82
#